data_8492dbada1b2a6ebf6ee33cfc94f0979
#
_entry.id   8492dbada1b2a6ebf6ee33cfc94f0979
#
_cell.length_a   1.000
_cell.length_b   1.000
_cell.length_c   1.000
_cell.angle_alpha   90.00
_cell.angle_beta   90.00
_cell.angle_gamma   90.00
#
_symmetry.space_group_name_H-M   'P 1'
#
loop_
_entity.id
_entity.type
_entity.pdbx_description
1 polymer ?
#
loop_
_entity_poly.entity_id
_entity_poly.type
_entity_poly.pdbx_seq_one_letter_code
_entity_poly.pdbx_strand_id
1 'polypeptide(L)'
;MSYEYSEAAKVLDEDVPLVTAETLLLICKEIDEDTPDAETESFIADAHTLVCSLLDGWGVATTLLTLIEKNLAAHFAALTYPSTQREGLGPLSASYALKVGMGLEATRYGQTAVALDPTGELKNFSEGKGKRRVSMYSLGSGILTTE
;
A
#
# COMPACT_ATOMS: atom_id res chain seq x y z
N MET A 1 20.68 11.95 -6.42
CA MET A 1 21.07 10.66 -5.87
C MET A 1 20.05 9.62 -6.25
N SER A 2 20.50 8.50 -6.73
CA SER A 2 19.57 7.46 -7.15
C SER A 2 19.67 6.26 -6.23
N TYR A 3 18.59 5.52 -6.12
CA TYR A 3 18.54 4.31 -5.34
C TYR A 3 18.72 3.12 -6.27
N GLU A 4 19.46 2.14 -5.82
CA GLU A 4 19.72 0.95 -6.59
C GLU A 4 19.29 -0.27 -5.82
N TYR A 5 18.65 -1.20 -6.48
CA TYR A 5 18.20 -2.42 -5.84
C TYR A 5 19.37 -3.36 -5.57
N SER A 6 19.36 -3.97 -4.41
CA SER A 6 20.36 -4.98 -4.04
C SER A 6 19.71 -5.96 -3.08
N GLU A 7 19.86 -7.24 -3.37
CA GLU A 7 19.36 -8.27 -2.46
C GLU A 7 20.03 -8.14 -1.09
N ALA A 8 21.28 -7.73 -1.08
CA ALA A 8 22.00 -7.61 0.18
C ALA A 8 21.49 -6.46 1.04
N ALA A 9 20.76 -5.52 0.43
CA ALA A 9 20.24 -4.39 1.16
C ALA A 9 18.87 -4.66 1.78
N LYS A 10 18.32 -5.85 1.57
CA LYS A 10 17.02 -6.20 2.16
C LYS A 10 17.17 -6.31 3.66
N VAL A 11 16.31 -5.62 4.39
CA VAL A 11 16.36 -5.58 5.84
C VAL A 11 15.04 -5.89 6.50
N LEU A 12 13.97 -6.06 5.75
CA LEU A 12 12.64 -6.25 6.33
C LEU A 12 12.32 -7.74 6.48
N ASP A 13 11.59 -8.03 7.57
CA ASP A 13 11.08 -9.36 7.82
C ASP A 13 9.64 -9.39 7.31
N GLU A 14 9.35 -10.27 6.38
CA GLU A 14 8.04 -10.33 5.75
C GLU A 14 6.93 -10.65 6.74
N ASP A 15 7.27 -11.26 7.87
CA ASP A 15 6.28 -11.63 8.84
C ASP A 15 6.08 -10.60 9.95
N VAL A 16 6.88 -9.55 9.94
CA VAL A 16 6.82 -8.55 11.00
C VAL A 16 6.58 -7.17 10.42
N PRO A 17 5.32 -6.70 10.43
CA PRO A 17 5.01 -5.38 9.90
C PRO A 17 5.72 -4.27 10.66
N LEU A 18 5.94 -3.17 9.99
CA LEU A 18 6.56 -2.00 10.60
C LEU A 18 5.55 -1.13 11.34
N VAL A 19 4.27 -1.34 11.08
CA VAL A 19 3.20 -0.50 11.59
C VAL A 19 2.32 -1.31 12.52
N THR A 20 1.81 -0.67 13.57
CA THR A 20 0.87 -1.31 14.49
C THR A 20 -0.52 -0.70 14.27
N ALA A 21 -1.54 -1.42 14.77
CA ALA A 21 -2.90 -0.91 14.67
C ALA A 21 -3.03 0.44 15.36
N GLU A 22 -2.37 0.63 16.47
CA GLU A 22 -2.44 1.90 17.19
C GLU A 22 -1.93 3.05 16.35
N THR A 23 -0.79 2.85 15.69
CA THR A 23 -0.23 3.93 14.88
C THR A 23 -1.08 4.19 13.65
N LEU A 24 -1.70 3.15 13.10
CA LEU A 24 -2.57 3.34 11.96
C LEU A 24 -3.79 4.17 12.34
N LEU A 25 -4.37 3.91 13.51
CA LEU A 25 -5.53 4.65 13.96
C LEU A 25 -5.25 6.14 14.14
N LEU A 26 -3.99 6.50 14.38
CA LEU A 26 -3.64 7.90 14.56
C LEU A 26 -3.81 8.72 13.29
N ILE A 27 -3.68 8.10 12.14
CA ILE A 27 -3.75 8.86 10.90
C ILE A 27 -4.98 8.52 10.05
N CYS A 28 -5.50 7.32 10.18
CA CYS A 28 -6.59 6.87 9.32
C CYS A 28 -7.93 7.15 9.98
N LYS A 29 -8.69 8.06 9.38
CA LYS A 29 -9.96 8.48 9.94
C LYS A 29 -11.11 7.57 9.52
N GLU A 30 -10.86 6.69 8.59
CA GLU A 30 -11.91 5.80 8.08
C GLU A 30 -12.15 4.59 8.98
N ILE A 31 -11.24 4.35 9.92
CA ILE A 31 -11.40 3.25 10.88
C ILE A 31 -11.27 3.82 12.29
N ASP A 32 -11.74 3.05 13.26
CA ASP A 32 -11.66 3.47 14.65
C ASP A 32 -11.51 2.24 15.53
N GLU A 33 -11.67 2.43 16.83
CA GLU A 33 -11.47 1.35 17.78
C GLU A 33 -12.51 0.26 17.64
N ASP A 34 -13.65 0.57 17.02
CA ASP A 34 -14.70 -0.41 16.82
C ASP A 34 -14.48 -1.24 15.57
N THR A 35 -13.54 -0.85 14.72
CA THR A 35 -13.21 -1.65 13.55
C THR A 35 -12.60 -2.97 14.01
N PRO A 36 -13.04 -4.11 13.49
CA PRO A 36 -12.48 -5.39 13.92
C PRO A 36 -10.98 -5.45 13.77
N ASP A 37 -10.32 -5.96 14.79
CA ASP A 37 -8.86 -6.04 14.78
C ASP A 37 -8.34 -6.83 13.59
N ALA A 38 -9.06 -7.89 13.23
CA ALA A 38 -8.63 -8.72 12.11
C ALA A 38 -8.58 -7.93 10.82
N GLU A 39 -9.51 -6.99 10.63
CA GLU A 39 -9.52 -6.19 9.43
C GLU A 39 -8.39 -5.17 9.44
N THR A 40 -8.18 -4.54 10.58
CA THR A 40 -7.10 -3.57 10.70
C THR A 40 -5.76 -4.25 10.43
N GLU A 41 -5.57 -5.43 10.99
CA GLU A 41 -4.33 -6.16 10.80
C GLU A 41 -4.17 -6.61 9.36
N SER A 42 -5.27 -6.90 8.69
CA SER A 42 -5.23 -7.27 7.29
C SER A 42 -4.73 -6.12 6.42
N PHE A 43 -5.20 -4.91 6.69
CA PHE A 43 -4.71 -3.74 5.95
C PHE A 43 -3.22 -3.55 6.16
N ILE A 44 -2.76 -3.74 7.40
CA ILE A 44 -1.35 -3.59 7.71
C ILE A 44 -0.54 -4.69 7.03
N ALA A 45 -1.03 -5.91 7.04
CA ALA A 45 -0.32 -7.02 6.40
C ALA A 45 -0.19 -6.80 4.91
N ASP A 46 -1.25 -6.31 4.27
CA ASP A 46 -1.21 -6.05 2.84
C ASP A 46 -0.20 -4.95 2.51
N ALA A 47 -0.19 -3.90 3.34
CA ALA A 47 0.74 -2.81 3.14
C ALA A 47 2.17 -3.28 3.32
N HIS A 48 2.39 -4.12 4.32
CA HIS A 48 3.73 -4.65 4.58
C HIS A 48 4.21 -5.51 3.40
N THR A 49 3.30 -6.30 2.84
CA THR A 49 3.64 -7.12 1.68
C THR A 49 4.10 -6.25 0.52
N LEU A 50 3.40 -5.14 0.28
CA LEU A 50 3.79 -4.24 -0.79
C LEU A 50 5.16 -3.61 -0.52
N VAL A 51 5.38 -3.18 0.72
CA VAL A 51 6.65 -2.54 1.06
C VAL A 51 7.79 -3.54 0.89
N CYS A 52 7.60 -4.76 1.37
CA CYS A 52 8.64 -5.77 1.22
C CYS A 52 8.89 -6.12 -0.25
N SER A 53 7.83 -6.18 -1.04
CA SER A 53 7.98 -6.56 -2.44
C SER A 53 8.59 -5.47 -3.30
N LEU A 54 8.23 -4.23 -3.03
CA LEU A 54 8.60 -3.14 -3.93
C LEU A 54 9.75 -2.29 -3.43
N LEU A 55 9.85 -2.12 -2.14
CA LEU A 55 10.78 -1.14 -1.59
C LEU A 55 11.96 -1.72 -0.80
N ASP A 56 11.82 -2.94 -0.31
CA ASP A 56 12.92 -3.57 0.41
C ASP A 56 14.03 -3.91 -0.57
N GLY A 57 15.26 -3.63 -0.18
CA GLY A 57 16.39 -3.88 -1.05
C GLY A 57 16.89 -2.65 -1.78
N TRP A 58 16.21 -1.51 -1.60
CA TRP A 58 16.60 -0.27 -2.26
C TRP A 58 17.40 0.67 -1.38
N GLY A 59 17.65 0.27 -0.14
CA GLY A 59 18.43 1.11 0.76
C GLY A 59 17.65 2.26 1.36
N VAL A 60 16.34 2.20 1.32
CA VAL A 60 15.51 3.25 1.89
C VAL A 60 15.51 3.11 3.41
N ALA A 61 15.60 4.23 4.12
CA ALA A 61 15.65 4.21 5.57
C ALA A 61 14.39 3.57 6.17
N THR A 62 14.56 2.79 7.23
CA THR A 62 13.44 2.10 7.85
C THR A 62 12.37 3.06 8.34
N THR A 63 12.78 4.24 8.86
CA THR A 63 11.80 5.21 9.31
C THR A 63 10.91 5.67 8.16
N LEU A 64 11.49 5.86 6.98
CA LEU A 64 10.70 6.27 5.83
C LEU A 64 9.82 5.13 5.35
N LEU A 65 10.35 3.91 5.37
CA LEU A 65 9.55 2.75 5.01
C LEU A 65 8.35 2.59 5.94
N THR A 66 8.54 2.88 7.23
CA THR A 66 7.44 2.81 8.19
C THR A 66 6.34 3.81 7.85
N LEU A 67 6.72 5.02 7.49
CA LEU A 67 5.75 6.04 7.11
C LEU A 67 5.00 5.64 5.84
N ILE A 68 5.72 5.09 4.89
CA ILE A 68 5.11 4.63 3.64
C ILE A 68 4.13 3.50 3.93
N GLU A 69 4.55 2.53 4.74
CA GLU A 69 3.69 1.40 5.06
C GLU A 69 2.43 1.86 5.78
N LYS A 70 2.56 2.83 6.68
CA LYS A 70 1.41 3.35 7.42
C LYS A 70 0.40 3.98 6.46
N ASN A 71 0.88 4.76 5.52
CA ASN A 71 -0.01 5.37 4.55
C ASN A 71 -0.62 4.35 3.59
N LEU A 72 0.12 3.31 3.23
CA LEU A 72 -0.46 2.26 2.40
C LEU A 72 -1.56 1.51 3.13
N ALA A 73 -1.36 1.22 4.42
CA ALA A 73 -2.39 0.56 5.20
C ALA A 73 -3.64 1.45 5.29
N ALA A 74 -3.45 2.75 5.50
CA ALA A 74 -4.57 3.68 5.54
C ALA A 74 -5.27 3.76 4.19
N HIS A 75 -4.52 3.65 3.11
CA HIS A 75 -5.10 3.62 1.76
C HIS A 75 -6.06 2.44 1.61
N PHE A 76 -5.63 1.25 2.02
CA PHE A 76 -6.47 0.07 1.91
C PHE A 76 -7.71 0.20 2.79
N ALA A 77 -7.54 0.76 3.98
CA ALA A 77 -8.68 0.98 4.86
C ALA A 77 -9.68 1.96 4.25
N ALA A 78 -9.17 3.02 3.64
CA ALA A 78 -10.02 4.04 3.05
C ALA A 78 -10.81 3.51 1.86
N LEU A 79 -10.23 2.59 1.12
CA LEU A 79 -10.95 1.97 0.01
C LEU A 79 -12.06 1.07 0.52
N THR A 80 -11.83 0.42 1.66
CA THR A 80 -12.83 -0.49 2.22
C THR A 80 -13.92 0.27 2.96
N TYR A 81 -13.54 1.33 3.68
CA TYR A 81 -14.47 2.11 4.48
C TYR A 81 -14.40 3.58 4.05
N PRO A 82 -15.06 3.94 2.96
CA PRO A 82 -15.01 5.32 2.48
C PRO A 82 -15.55 6.30 3.53
N SER A 83 -14.86 7.43 3.66
CA SER A 83 -15.27 8.43 4.63
C SER A 83 -16.53 9.15 4.15
N THR A 84 -17.16 9.87 5.08
CA THR A 84 -18.35 10.62 4.72
C THR A 84 -18.07 11.71 3.69
N GLN A 85 -16.84 12.17 3.62
CA GLN A 85 -16.49 13.18 2.63
C GLN A 85 -16.63 12.64 1.21
N ARG A 86 -16.60 11.33 1.08
CA ARG A 86 -16.71 10.70 -0.23
C ARG A 86 -18.07 10.07 -0.41
N GLU A 87 -19.01 10.44 0.45
CA GLU A 87 -20.32 9.83 0.46
C GLU A 87 -21.06 10.02 -0.85
N GLY A 88 -20.91 11.18 -1.45
CA GLY A 88 -21.54 11.44 -2.72
C GLY A 88 -21.08 10.51 -3.81
N LEU A 89 -19.86 10.01 -3.70
CA LEU A 89 -19.31 9.07 -4.65
C LEU A 89 -19.49 7.65 -4.16
N GLY A 90 -19.42 7.48 -2.84
CA GLY A 90 -19.72 6.23 -2.17
C GLY A 90 -18.82 5.07 -2.53
N PRO A 91 -19.25 3.88 -2.12
CA PRO A 91 -18.51 2.66 -2.41
C PRO A 91 -18.35 2.41 -3.90
N LEU A 92 -19.29 2.89 -4.68
CA LEU A 92 -19.24 2.72 -6.11
C LEU A 92 -18.01 3.42 -6.68
N SER A 93 -17.70 4.61 -6.15
CA SER A 93 -16.55 5.35 -6.63
C SER A 93 -15.25 4.62 -6.31
N ALA A 94 -15.15 4.04 -5.13
CA ALA A 94 -13.96 3.29 -4.75
C ALA A 94 -13.77 2.07 -5.67
N SER A 95 -14.88 1.36 -5.92
CA SER A 95 -14.82 0.22 -6.83
C SER A 95 -14.40 0.64 -8.22
N TYR A 96 -14.95 1.76 -8.67
CA TYR A 96 -14.63 2.25 -10.00
C TYR A 96 -13.15 2.61 -10.09
N ALA A 97 -12.63 3.26 -9.06
CA ALA A 97 -11.23 3.64 -9.05
C ALA A 97 -10.34 2.42 -9.18
N LEU A 98 -10.68 1.35 -8.47
CA LEU A 98 -9.90 0.12 -8.58
C LEU A 98 -9.98 -0.46 -9.98
N LYS A 99 -11.16 -0.44 -10.56
CA LYS A 99 -11.35 -1.04 -11.86
C LYS A 99 -10.61 -0.31 -12.97
N VAL A 100 -10.52 1.02 -12.83
CA VAL A 100 -9.84 1.78 -13.88
C VAL A 100 -8.35 1.92 -13.61
N GLY A 101 -7.87 1.28 -12.58
CA GLY A 101 -6.43 1.28 -12.34
C GLY A 101 -5.87 2.55 -11.76
N MET A 102 -6.69 3.30 -11.06
CA MET A 102 -6.17 4.50 -10.41
C MET A 102 -5.22 4.14 -9.28
N GLY A 103 -5.36 2.93 -8.78
CA GLY A 103 -4.41 2.42 -7.83
C GLY A 103 -4.24 3.31 -6.61
N LEU A 104 -3.00 3.62 -6.31
CA LEU A 104 -2.70 4.37 -5.09
C LEU A 104 -3.20 5.80 -5.14
N GLU A 105 -3.49 6.31 -6.32
CA GLU A 105 -3.95 7.69 -6.42
C GLU A 105 -5.41 7.84 -6.04
N ALA A 106 -6.10 6.74 -5.77
CA ALA A 106 -7.50 6.79 -5.39
C ALA A 106 -7.75 7.43 -4.04
N THR A 107 -6.75 7.46 -3.16
CA THR A 107 -6.90 8.09 -1.86
C THR A 107 -5.72 9.01 -1.61
N ARG A 108 -5.92 9.96 -0.67
CA ARG A 108 -4.80 10.84 -0.31
C ARG A 108 -3.71 10.07 0.42
N TYR A 109 -4.08 9.00 1.11
CA TYR A 109 -3.07 8.19 1.79
C TYR A 109 -2.16 7.51 0.77
N GLY A 110 -2.74 6.97 -0.29
CA GLY A 110 -1.94 6.37 -1.35
C GLY A 110 -1.07 7.41 -2.04
N GLN A 111 -1.63 8.60 -2.27
CA GLN A 111 -0.87 9.67 -2.89
C GLN A 111 0.31 10.07 -2.01
N THR A 112 0.09 10.11 -0.70
CA THR A 112 1.16 10.44 0.24
C THR A 112 2.25 9.38 0.21
N ALA A 113 1.86 8.10 0.17
CA ALA A 113 2.84 7.02 0.12
C ALA A 113 3.71 7.15 -1.13
N VAL A 114 3.08 7.44 -2.26
CA VAL A 114 3.83 7.61 -3.50
C VAL A 114 4.79 8.79 -3.40
N ALA A 115 4.34 9.88 -2.80
CA ALA A 115 5.17 11.06 -2.65
C ALA A 115 6.36 10.82 -1.72
N LEU A 116 6.17 9.94 -0.73
CA LEU A 116 7.25 9.64 0.21
C LEU A 116 8.29 8.68 -0.36
N ASP A 117 7.93 7.92 -1.37
CA ASP A 117 8.81 6.90 -1.92
C ASP A 117 9.88 7.50 -2.81
N PRO A 118 11.15 7.45 -2.41
CA PRO A 118 12.21 8.05 -3.21
C PRO A 118 12.64 7.19 -4.40
N THR A 119 12.21 5.93 -4.44
CA THR A 119 12.63 5.03 -5.51
C THR A 119 11.75 5.12 -6.74
N GLY A 120 10.52 5.60 -6.59
CA GLY A 120 9.57 5.64 -7.69
C GLY A 120 8.88 4.32 -7.96
N GLU A 121 9.15 3.30 -7.17
CA GLU A 121 8.55 1.98 -7.40
C GLU A 121 7.06 1.97 -7.12
N LEU A 122 6.60 2.73 -6.13
CA LEU A 122 5.18 2.79 -5.84
C LEU A 122 4.42 3.47 -6.97
N LYS A 123 5.01 4.51 -7.54
CA LYS A 123 4.37 5.18 -8.65
C LYS A 123 4.28 4.24 -9.85
N ASN A 124 5.35 3.52 -10.12
CA ASN A 124 5.35 2.56 -11.21
C ASN A 124 4.32 1.46 -10.99
N PHE A 125 4.23 0.99 -9.76
CA PHE A 125 3.25 -0.03 -9.42
C PHE A 125 1.83 0.52 -9.63
N SER A 126 1.58 1.72 -9.16
CA SER A 126 0.25 2.32 -9.27
C SER A 126 -0.15 2.50 -10.72
N GLU A 127 0.80 2.78 -11.57
CA GLU A 127 0.53 2.99 -12.99
C GLU A 127 0.60 1.71 -13.81
N GLY A 128 0.89 0.59 -13.15
CA GLY A 128 0.98 -0.67 -13.85
C GLY A 128 2.27 -0.87 -14.62
N LYS A 129 3.29 -0.07 -14.31
CA LYS A 129 4.56 -0.13 -15.02
C LYS A 129 5.65 -0.88 -14.29
N GLY A 130 5.40 -1.26 -13.05
CA GLY A 130 6.42 -1.90 -12.24
C GLY A 130 6.79 -3.27 -12.75
N LYS A 131 8.06 -3.60 -12.62
CA LYS A 131 8.53 -4.90 -13.05
C LYS A 131 8.13 -6.01 -12.10
N ARG A 132 7.73 -5.65 -10.90
CA ARG A 132 7.41 -6.64 -9.90
C ARG A 132 5.97 -6.88 -9.67
N ARG A 133 5.14 -6.37 -10.51
CA ARG A 133 3.72 -6.53 -10.33
C ARG A 133 3.27 -7.99 -10.42
N VAL A 134 4.18 -8.84 -10.83
CA VAL A 134 3.86 -10.25 -10.96
C VAL A 134 3.28 -10.83 -9.69
N SER A 135 3.81 -10.44 -8.55
CA SER A 135 3.32 -11.01 -7.30
C SER A 135 1.86 -10.65 -7.06
N MET A 136 1.44 -9.49 -7.49
CA MET A 136 0.05 -9.10 -7.32
C MET A 136 -0.85 -9.87 -8.27
N TYR A 137 -0.38 -10.08 -9.46
CA TYR A 137 -1.19 -10.80 -10.42
C TYR A 137 -1.40 -12.24 -10.04
N SER A 138 -0.40 -12.83 -9.42
CA SER A 138 -0.56 -14.20 -9.02
C SER A 138 -1.68 -14.35 -8.00
N LEU A 139 -1.94 -13.32 -7.23
CA LEU A 139 -3.03 -13.37 -6.30
C LEU A 139 -4.34 -13.28 -7.04
N GLY A 140 -4.36 -12.49 -8.07
CA GLY A 140 -5.60 -12.21 -8.75
C GLY A 140 -6.06 -13.31 -9.62
N SER A 141 -5.20 -13.91 -10.35
CA SER A 141 -5.73 -14.78 -11.31
C SER A 141 -4.88 -15.85 -11.73
N GLY A 142 -3.73 -15.76 -11.48
CA GLY A 142 -2.89 -16.75 -11.99
C GLY A 142 -2.87 -16.80 -13.45
N ILE A 143 -3.56 -15.99 -14.07
CA ILE A 143 -3.63 -16.07 -15.35
C ILE A 143 -2.74 -15.50 -16.08
N LEU A 144 -2.37 -14.83 -15.80
CA LEU A 144 -1.66 -14.19 -16.57
C LEU A 144 -0.64 -14.60 -16.98
N THR A 145 -0.36 -14.92 -16.93
CA THR A 145 0.61 -15.38 -17.24
C THR A 145 1.04 -15.38 -18.32
N THR A 146 1.18 -15.22 -18.88
CA THR A 146 1.56 -15.26 -19.89
C THR A 146 2.43 -14.83 -20.16
N GLU A 147 2.77 -14.71 -20.25
CA GLU A 147 3.57 -14.40 -20.55
C GLU A 147 3.99 -14.10 -20.73
#